data_5e6b6742112e6b2fcc3baaaa823949c8
#
_entry.id   5e6b6742112e6b2fcc3baaaa823949c8
#
_cell.length_a   1.000
_cell.length_b   1.000
_cell.length_c   1.000
_cell.angle_alpha   90.00
_cell.angle_beta   90.00
_cell.angle_gamma   90.00
#
_symmetry.space_group_name_H-M   'P 1'
#
loop_
_entity.id
_entity.type
_entity.pdbx_description
1 polymer ?
#
loop_
_entity_poly.entity_id
_entity_poly.type
_entity_poly.pdbx_seq_one_letter_code
_entity_poly.pdbx_strand_id
1 'polypeptide(L)'
;MSGRRTVGAGDLLRLGVFGLRTRPARVVLSALGIAIGIAAMIAVVGISSSSKARLDQVLDALGTNVLTATPVEGFGDSPPLPPTALDSVLRQDDVESAAAVGTVPDGHVYRNPFIPAPETKGIGVLAAWGDVPEVLGGTLGSGRWIDDRAGAVPQVVLGAQAARALGVDHVRADSRVWLGGQWVQVVGVLQPMQLAEDLDTQVFVPRDLATSLGFDGAPTSVFTRVDPERVEQARDVLAGAIRPGAPQDVGVTRPSDALAAKDATDDSFTGLLVGIGGVALLVGGIGVANTMVITVLERRAEVGVRRALGARRRNIRDQFLVESLLLSFLGGVAGVVLGVGVTIVFAVGQGWPVAIPVWAVAGGLGATVVIGGVSGLYPAARAARIPPTSALAAV
;
A
#
# COMPACT_ATOMS: atom_id res chain seq x y z
N MET A 1 -48.40 10.78 46.53
CA MET A 1 -48.06 10.43 45.11
C MET A 1 -46.73 11.08 44.75
N SER A 2 -45.64 10.36 44.97
CA SER A 2 -44.27 10.86 44.69
C SER A 2 -43.90 10.54 43.27
N GLY A 3 -43.92 11.54 42.39
CA GLY A 3 -43.50 11.41 40.99
C GLY A 3 -42.06 10.90 40.92
N ARG A 4 -41.89 9.72 40.31
CA ARG A 4 -40.60 9.12 39.97
C ARG A 4 -39.89 9.99 38.95
N ARG A 5 -39.15 11.02 39.36
CA ARG A 5 -38.23 11.72 38.45
C ARG A 5 -37.07 10.79 38.14
N THR A 6 -37.13 10.13 37.00
CA THR A 6 -35.96 9.50 36.41
C THR A 6 -35.07 10.61 35.87
N VAL A 7 -33.78 10.59 36.24
CA VAL A 7 -32.80 11.53 35.70
C VAL A 7 -32.78 11.35 34.20
N GLY A 8 -33.08 12.40 33.46
CA GLY A 8 -33.11 12.33 31.99
C GLY A 8 -31.72 12.09 31.39
N ALA A 9 -31.66 11.52 30.19
CA ALA A 9 -30.38 11.29 29.46
C ALA A 9 -29.59 12.60 29.30
N GLY A 10 -30.28 13.74 29.09
CA GLY A 10 -29.65 15.06 28.97
C GLY A 10 -29.00 15.55 30.25
N ASP A 11 -29.60 15.22 31.43
CA ASP A 11 -29.01 15.57 32.72
C ASP A 11 -27.78 14.74 33.04
N LEU A 12 -27.78 13.44 32.67
CA LEU A 12 -26.63 12.56 32.79
C LEU A 12 -25.45 13.03 31.91
N LEU A 13 -25.72 13.47 30.68
CA LEU A 13 -24.70 14.05 29.79
C LEU A 13 -24.10 15.33 30.37
N ARG A 14 -24.93 16.26 30.88
CA ARG A 14 -24.44 17.49 31.50
C ARG A 14 -23.56 17.22 32.73
N LEU A 15 -23.94 16.26 33.55
CA LEU A 15 -23.16 15.83 34.71
C LEU A 15 -21.84 15.18 34.30
N GLY A 16 -21.83 14.36 33.22
CA GLY A 16 -20.63 13.76 32.67
C GLY A 16 -19.64 14.82 32.14
N VAL A 17 -20.13 15.78 31.37
CA VAL A 17 -19.29 16.88 30.83
C VAL A 17 -18.72 17.74 31.94
N PHE A 18 -19.50 18.03 33.00
CA PHE A 18 -19.01 18.78 34.14
C PHE A 18 -17.86 18.04 34.86
N GLY A 19 -17.98 16.72 35.03
CA GLY A 19 -16.93 15.89 35.64
C GLY A 19 -15.61 15.93 34.85
N LEU A 20 -15.68 15.98 33.55
CA LEU A 20 -14.49 16.04 32.66
C LEU A 20 -13.76 17.41 32.74
N ARG A 21 -14.49 18.49 32.93
CA ARG A 21 -13.92 19.85 33.01
C ARG A 21 -13.14 20.13 34.30
N THR A 22 -13.38 19.39 35.36
CA THR A 22 -12.74 19.66 36.67
C THR A 22 -11.26 19.27 36.74
N ARG A 23 -10.80 18.34 35.84
CA ARG A 23 -9.39 17.87 35.81
C ARG A 23 -8.92 17.58 34.39
N PRO A 24 -8.65 18.62 33.57
CA PRO A 24 -8.41 18.47 32.14
C PRO A 24 -7.16 17.65 31.81
N ALA A 25 -6.07 17.80 32.58
CA ALA A 25 -4.83 17.07 32.32
C ALA A 25 -5.01 15.53 32.38
N ARG A 26 -5.78 15.03 33.36
CA ARG A 26 -6.04 13.61 33.52
C ARG A 26 -6.94 13.07 32.41
N VAL A 27 -7.95 13.84 32.02
CA VAL A 27 -8.85 13.53 30.92
C VAL A 27 -8.06 13.39 29.62
N VAL A 28 -7.18 14.35 29.32
CA VAL A 28 -6.31 14.31 28.14
C VAL A 28 -5.40 13.10 28.17
N LEU A 29 -4.74 12.81 29.30
CA LEU A 29 -3.81 11.68 29.38
C LEU A 29 -4.51 10.33 29.18
N SER A 30 -5.71 10.16 29.72
CA SER A 30 -6.49 8.93 29.57
C SER A 30 -7.08 8.80 28.16
N ALA A 31 -7.57 9.90 27.57
CA ALA A 31 -8.07 9.94 26.21
C ALA A 31 -6.94 9.71 25.17
N LEU A 32 -5.72 10.14 25.48
CA LEU A 32 -4.56 10.03 24.59
C LEU A 32 -4.22 8.56 24.25
N GLY A 33 -4.29 7.66 25.24
CA GLY A 33 -4.05 6.23 24.99
C GLY A 33 -5.04 5.64 23.99
N ILE A 34 -6.32 5.96 24.11
CA ILE A 34 -7.35 5.54 23.15
C ILE A 34 -7.13 6.24 21.79
N ALA A 35 -6.83 7.54 21.82
CA ALA A 35 -6.61 8.32 20.61
C ALA A 35 -5.45 7.78 19.77
N ILE A 36 -4.33 7.43 20.40
CA ILE A 36 -3.17 6.84 19.71
C ILE A 36 -3.55 5.48 19.11
N GLY A 37 -4.24 4.60 19.85
CA GLY A 37 -4.65 3.29 19.33
C GLY A 37 -5.58 3.38 18.12
N ILE A 38 -6.59 4.25 18.19
CA ILE A 38 -7.51 4.49 17.06
C ILE A 38 -6.80 5.17 15.90
N ALA A 39 -5.94 6.18 16.18
CA ALA A 39 -5.19 6.87 15.13
C ALA A 39 -4.26 5.90 14.37
N ALA A 40 -3.54 5.03 15.08
CA ALA A 40 -2.68 4.02 14.47
C ALA A 40 -3.49 3.05 13.59
N MET A 41 -4.62 2.54 14.10
CA MET A 41 -5.48 1.61 13.36
C MET A 41 -6.03 2.27 12.07
N ILE A 42 -6.57 3.49 12.16
CA ILE A 42 -7.14 4.20 10.99
C ILE A 42 -6.04 4.58 10.01
N ALA A 43 -4.87 5.02 10.49
CA ALA A 43 -3.75 5.35 9.61
C ALA A 43 -3.27 4.13 8.82
N VAL A 44 -3.10 2.98 9.48
CA VAL A 44 -2.67 1.74 8.82
C VAL A 44 -3.69 1.29 7.78
N VAL A 45 -4.98 1.19 8.16
CA VAL A 45 -6.04 0.78 7.23
C VAL A 45 -6.20 1.79 6.09
N GLY A 46 -6.14 3.09 6.39
CA GLY A 46 -6.28 4.15 5.40
C GLY A 46 -5.12 4.18 4.40
N ILE A 47 -3.88 4.01 4.86
CA ILE A 47 -2.69 3.93 3.99
C ILE A 47 -2.77 2.70 3.11
N SER A 48 -3.09 1.52 3.66
CA SER A 48 -3.26 0.28 2.91
C SER A 48 -4.37 0.41 1.84
N SER A 49 -5.53 0.95 2.20
CA SER A 49 -6.63 1.17 1.24
C SER A 49 -6.27 2.18 0.15
N SER A 50 -5.47 3.20 0.48
CA SER A 50 -4.99 4.18 -0.51
C SER A 50 -3.98 3.56 -1.46
N SER A 51 -3.10 2.67 -0.98
CA SER A 51 -2.18 1.87 -1.80
C SER A 51 -2.95 0.99 -2.78
N LYS A 52 -3.97 0.27 -2.30
CA LYS A 52 -4.84 -0.57 -3.16
C LYS A 52 -5.56 0.25 -4.22
N ALA A 53 -6.16 1.37 -3.84
CA ALA A 53 -6.84 2.23 -4.80
C ALA A 53 -5.87 2.80 -5.87
N ARG A 54 -4.60 3.00 -5.52
CA ARG A 54 -3.55 3.34 -6.49
C ARG A 54 -3.26 2.19 -7.43
N LEU A 55 -3.15 0.96 -6.89
CA LEU A 55 -2.92 -0.24 -7.70
C LEU A 55 -4.08 -0.49 -8.66
N ASP A 56 -5.33 -0.41 -8.18
CA ASP A 56 -6.52 -0.55 -9.02
C ASP A 56 -6.50 0.45 -10.19
N GLN A 57 -6.17 1.73 -9.92
CA GLN A 57 -6.02 2.72 -10.98
C GLN A 57 -4.95 2.36 -12.01
N VAL A 58 -3.83 1.79 -11.55
CA VAL A 58 -2.75 1.33 -12.42
C VAL A 58 -3.20 0.17 -13.30
N LEU A 59 -3.83 -0.83 -12.69
CA LEU A 59 -4.35 -1.99 -13.42
C LEU A 59 -5.43 -1.60 -14.44
N ASP A 60 -6.33 -0.70 -14.07
CA ASP A 60 -7.35 -0.17 -14.97
C ASP A 60 -6.75 0.61 -16.14
N ALA A 61 -5.70 1.40 -15.90
CA ALA A 61 -5.04 2.21 -16.92
C ALA A 61 -4.19 1.37 -17.90
N LEU A 62 -3.57 0.30 -17.42
CA LEU A 62 -2.63 -0.52 -18.20
C LEU A 62 -3.31 -1.72 -18.88
N GLY A 63 -4.52 -2.05 -18.44
CA GLY A 63 -5.22 -3.27 -18.83
C GLY A 63 -4.66 -4.53 -18.14
N THR A 64 -5.53 -5.47 -17.85
CA THR A 64 -5.15 -6.74 -17.20
C THR A 64 -4.90 -7.86 -18.22
N ASN A 65 -4.74 -7.51 -19.48
CA ASN A 65 -4.67 -8.42 -20.62
C ASN A 65 -3.26 -8.62 -21.20
N VAL A 66 -2.23 -8.31 -20.40
CA VAL A 66 -0.83 -8.57 -20.78
C VAL A 66 -0.37 -9.88 -20.15
N LEU A 67 0.21 -10.75 -20.96
CA LEU A 67 0.88 -11.99 -20.59
C LEU A 67 2.37 -11.88 -20.84
N THR A 68 3.18 -12.47 -19.97
CA THR A 68 4.64 -12.54 -20.10
C THR A 68 5.06 -14.00 -20.14
N ALA A 69 5.70 -14.40 -21.23
CA ALA A 69 6.30 -15.72 -21.35
C ALA A 69 7.81 -15.64 -21.11
N THR A 70 8.30 -16.47 -20.19
CA THR A 70 9.72 -16.59 -19.82
C THR A 70 10.13 -18.05 -19.77
N PRO A 71 11.43 -18.38 -19.90
CA PRO A 71 11.89 -19.73 -19.58
C PRO A 71 11.58 -20.08 -18.13
N VAL A 72 11.14 -21.31 -17.86
CA VAL A 72 10.95 -21.78 -16.48
C VAL A 72 12.33 -22.06 -15.87
N GLU A 73 12.65 -21.41 -14.75
CA GLU A 73 13.86 -21.70 -13.99
C GLU A 73 13.72 -23.08 -13.31
N GLY A 74 14.47 -24.06 -13.79
CA GLY A 74 14.55 -25.42 -13.23
C GLY A 74 15.86 -25.66 -12.48
N PHE A 75 16.01 -26.86 -11.85
CA PHE A 75 17.29 -27.35 -11.33
C PHE A 75 18.23 -27.71 -12.47
N GLY A 76 18.83 -26.71 -13.14
CA GLY A 76 19.72 -26.84 -14.30
C GLY A 76 19.60 -25.64 -15.25
N ASP A 77 20.39 -25.62 -16.31
CA ASP A 77 20.28 -24.61 -17.35
C ASP A 77 18.93 -24.73 -18.07
N SER A 78 18.04 -23.79 -17.79
CA SER A 78 16.76 -23.70 -18.50
C SER A 78 17.02 -23.29 -19.94
N PRO A 79 16.53 -24.05 -20.95
CA PRO A 79 16.77 -23.71 -22.34
C PRO A 79 16.11 -22.34 -22.64
N PRO A 80 16.84 -21.41 -23.28
CA PRO A 80 16.30 -20.12 -23.65
C PRO A 80 15.07 -20.24 -24.55
N LEU A 81 14.22 -19.23 -24.60
CA LEU A 81 13.08 -19.23 -25.53
C LEU A 81 13.61 -19.31 -26.98
N PRO A 82 12.90 -20.02 -27.91
CA PRO A 82 13.35 -20.10 -29.29
C PRO A 82 13.36 -18.72 -29.97
N PRO A 83 14.31 -18.43 -30.86
CA PRO A 83 14.35 -17.14 -31.57
C PRO A 83 13.08 -16.80 -32.35
N THR A 84 12.27 -17.83 -32.66
CA THR A 84 10.96 -17.71 -33.35
C THR A 84 9.79 -17.49 -32.37
N ALA A 85 10.03 -17.33 -31.08
CA ALA A 85 8.97 -17.24 -30.08
C ALA A 85 7.99 -16.09 -30.37
N LEU A 86 8.50 -14.90 -30.69
CA LEU A 86 7.67 -13.75 -31.03
C LEU A 86 6.78 -14.00 -32.23
N ASP A 87 7.37 -14.56 -33.32
CA ASP A 87 6.62 -14.88 -34.54
C ASP A 87 5.55 -15.94 -34.29
N SER A 88 5.81 -16.89 -33.39
CA SER A 88 4.86 -17.92 -33.01
C SER A 88 3.69 -17.37 -32.24
N VAL A 89 3.95 -16.41 -31.37
CA VAL A 89 2.92 -15.68 -30.57
C VAL A 89 2.06 -14.80 -31.47
N LEU A 90 2.66 -14.04 -32.38
CA LEU A 90 1.96 -13.15 -33.32
C LEU A 90 1.06 -13.90 -34.34
N ARG A 91 1.19 -15.22 -34.46
CA ARG A 91 0.30 -16.04 -35.30
C ARG A 91 -0.95 -16.53 -34.58
N GLN A 92 -1.10 -16.25 -33.29
CA GLN A 92 -2.29 -16.62 -32.52
C GLN A 92 -3.40 -15.60 -32.77
N ASP A 93 -4.63 -16.05 -32.99
CA ASP A 93 -5.78 -15.20 -33.32
C ASP A 93 -6.20 -14.28 -32.17
N ASP A 94 -5.91 -14.67 -30.92
CA ASP A 94 -6.29 -13.94 -29.70
C ASP A 94 -5.24 -12.88 -29.30
N VAL A 95 -4.15 -12.73 -30.08
CA VAL A 95 -3.05 -11.79 -29.82
C VAL A 95 -3.26 -10.48 -30.57
N GLU A 96 -3.42 -9.40 -29.82
CA GLU A 96 -3.52 -8.04 -30.38
C GLU A 96 -2.16 -7.47 -30.77
N SER A 97 -1.18 -7.61 -29.88
CA SER A 97 0.19 -7.17 -30.10
C SER A 97 1.16 -7.97 -29.24
N ALA A 98 2.40 -8.08 -29.70
CA ALA A 98 3.45 -8.74 -28.94
C ALA A 98 4.82 -8.09 -29.20
N ALA A 99 5.69 -8.16 -28.20
CA ALA A 99 7.05 -7.68 -28.26
C ALA A 99 7.96 -8.64 -27.47
N ALA A 100 9.25 -8.65 -27.78
CA ALA A 100 10.20 -9.49 -27.09
C ALA A 100 11.43 -8.69 -26.65
N VAL A 101 12.05 -9.16 -25.57
CA VAL A 101 13.36 -8.70 -25.15
C VAL A 101 14.29 -9.86 -24.88
N GLY A 102 15.58 -9.65 -25.10
CA GLY A 102 16.60 -10.64 -24.83
C GLY A 102 17.81 -9.98 -24.17
N THR A 103 18.34 -10.60 -23.13
CA THR A 103 19.49 -10.07 -22.39
C THR A 103 20.74 -10.17 -23.24
N VAL A 104 21.46 -9.07 -23.41
CA VAL A 104 22.76 -9.04 -24.09
C VAL A 104 23.83 -9.40 -23.05
N PRO A 105 24.50 -10.56 -23.17
CA PRO A 105 25.57 -10.94 -22.26
C PRO A 105 26.67 -9.88 -22.28
N ASP A 106 27.19 -9.52 -21.09
CA ASP A 106 28.27 -8.53 -20.96
C ASP A 106 27.99 -7.15 -21.59
N GLY A 107 26.71 -6.87 -21.88
CA GLY A 107 26.27 -5.58 -22.37
C GLY A 107 26.33 -4.53 -21.25
N HIS A 108 27.29 -3.60 -21.32
CA HIS A 108 27.47 -2.53 -20.34
C HIS A 108 27.40 -1.16 -21.00
N VAL A 109 26.58 -0.28 -20.40
CA VAL A 109 26.39 1.11 -20.85
C VAL A 109 27.00 2.08 -19.88
N TYR A 110 27.73 3.04 -20.40
CA TYR A 110 28.39 4.09 -19.64
C TYR A 110 28.04 5.47 -20.18
N ARG A 111 28.13 6.47 -19.34
CA ARG A 111 27.99 7.87 -19.78
C ARG A 111 29.09 8.28 -20.76
N ASN A 112 30.32 7.77 -20.56
CA ASN A 112 31.49 8.04 -21.39
C ASN A 112 32.52 6.89 -21.27
N PRO A 113 33.52 6.81 -22.16
CA PRO A 113 34.51 5.73 -22.16
C PRO A 113 35.51 5.75 -20.99
N PHE A 114 35.50 6.77 -20.15
CA PHE A 114 36.44 6.91 -19.03
C PHE A 114 35.94 6.32 -17.71
N ILE A 115 34.69 5.85 -17.68
CA ILE A 115 34.12 5.18 -16.51
C ILE A 115 34.69 3.77 -16.42
N PRO A 116 35.21 3.34 -15.25
CA PRO A 116 35.75 2.00 -15.07
C PRO A 116 34.71 0.90 -15.34
N ALA A 117 35.11 -0.18 -16.00
CA ALA A 117 34.24 -1.28 -16.39
C ALA A 117 33.37 -1.87 -15.24
N PRO A 118 33.84 -1.96 -13.96
CA PRO A 118 33.00 -2.46 -12.87
C PRO A 118 31.89 -1.52 -12.44
N GLU A 119 31.89 -0.24 -12.85
CA GLU A 119 30.92 0.77 -12.45
C GLU A 119 29.67 0.78 -13.37
N THR A 120 29.01 -0.36 -13.48
CA THR A 120 27.83 -0.52 -14.36
C THR A 120 26.54 0.14 -13.82
N LYS A 121 26.52 0.55 -12.56
CA LYS A 121 25.33 1.09 -11.86
C LYS A 121 24.10 0.19 -11.92
N GLY A 122 24.27 -1.10 -12.20
CA GLY A 122 23.16 -2.05 -12.36
C GLY A 122 22.35 -1.87 -13.64
N ILE A 123 22.90 -1.15 -14.64
CA ILE A 123 22.23 -0.93 -15.93
C ILE A 123 22.53 -2.13 -16.82
N GLY A 124 21.49 -2.86 -17.22
CA GLY A 124 21.56 -3.95 -18.20
C GLY A 124 21.26 -3.48 -19.61
N VAL A 125 21.60 -4.31 -20.58
CA VAL A 125 21.31 -4.09 -21.99
C VAL A 125 20.39 -5.19 -22.50
N LEU A 126 19.28 -4.81 -23.10
CA LEU A 126 18.31 -5.71 -23.70
C LEU A 126 18.24 -5.47 -25.22
N ALA A 127 18.36 -6.53 -25.99
CA ALA A 127 17.87 -6.55 -27.35
C ALA A 127 16.35 -6.46 -27.31
N ALA A 128 15.75 -5.59 -28.11
CA ALA A 128 14.31 -5.46 -28.18
C ALA A 128 13.85 -5.56 -29.64
N TRP A 129 12.70 -6.21 -29.81
CA TRP A 129 12.01 -6.25 -31.11
C TRP A 129 10.49 -6.25 -30.87
N GLY A 130 9.76 -5.56 -31.77
CA GLY A 130 8.39 -5.11 -31.50
C GLY A 130 8.36 -3.84 -30.67
N ASP A 131 7.18 -3.34 -30.40
CA ASP A 131 6.97 -2.14 -29.58
C ASP A 131 6.71 -2.53 -28.13
N VAL A 132 7.78 -2.70 -27.34
CA VAL A 132 7.71 -3.10 -25.94
C VAL A 132 6.88 -2.09 -25.10
N PRO A 133 7.07 -0.75 -25.23
CA PRO A 133 6.21 0.21 -24.55
C PRO A 133 4.73 0.05 -24.93
N GLU A 134 4.38 -0.08 -26.19
CA GLU A 134 2.99 -0.21 -26.63
C GLU A 134 2.33 -1.44 -26.01
N VAL A 135 3.00 -2.59 -26.06
CA VAL A 135 2.47 -3.85 -25.49
C VAL A 135 2.27 -3.76 -23.98
N LEU A 136 3.19 -3.12 -23.27
CA LEU A 136 3.15 -2.97 -21.80
C LEU A 136 2.34 -1.75 -21.32
N GLY A 137 1.76 -0.95 -22.22
CA GLY A 137 1.07 0.29 -21.86
C GLY A 137 2.01 1.37 -21.34
N GLY A 138 3.30 1.25 -21.66
CA GLY A 138 4.31 2.26 -21.32
C GLY A 138 4.25 3.47 -22.25
N THR A 139 4.83 4.57 -21.83
CA THR A 139 4.91 5.81 -22.61
C THR A 139 6.35 6.32 -22.70
N LEU A 140 6.63 7.04 -23.78
CA LEU A 140 7.90 7.75 -23.94
C LEU A 140 7.83 9.11 -23.24
N GLY A 141 8.83 9.38 -22.40
CA GLY A 141 9.02 10.69 -21.76
C GLY A 141 9.59 11.71 -22.76
N SER A 142 10.46 11.25 -23.67
CA SER A 142 10.98 12.07 -24.77
C SER A 142 11.51 11.18 -25.89
N GLY A 143 11.54 11.71 -27.12
CA GLY A 143 12.05 11.02 -28.29
C GLY A 143 11.07 10.01 -28.89
N ARG A 144 11.60 8.90 -29.46
CA ARG A 144 10.84 7.85 -30.13
C ARG A 144 11.34 6.46 -29.72
N TRP A 145 10.53 5.43 -29.95
CA TRP A 145 10.96 4.04 -29.80
C TRP A 145 11.99 3.64 -30.86
N ILE A 146 12.64 2.51 -30.67
CA ILE A 146 13.60 1.92 -31.60
C ILE A 146 12.87 1.65 -32.92
N ASP A 147 13.51 2.02 -34.00
CA ASP A 147 13.08 1.66 -35.37
C ASP A 147 14.02 0.61 -35.93
N ASP A 148 13.56 -0.61 -36.08
CA ASP A 148 14.32 -1.72 -36.64
C ASP A 148 14.75 -1.45 -38.12
N ARG A 149 14.12 -0.46 -38.79
CA ARG A 149 14.39 -0.04 -40.16
C ARG A 149 15.33 1.16 -40.26
N ALA A 150 15.74 1.73 -39.14
CA ALA A 150 16.48 3.02 -39.13
C ALA A 150 17.91 2.97 -39.65
N GLY A 151 18.37 1.85 -40.23
CA GLY A 151 19.64 1.76 -40.93
C GLY A 151 20.87 1.79 -39.99
N ALA A 152 22.04 2.11 -40.55
CA ALA A 152 23.37 1.91 -39.97
C ALA A 152 23.73 2.78 -38.74
N VAL A 153 22.82 3.61 -38.18
CA VAL A 153 23.15 4.42 -37.00
C VAL A 153 22.81 3.64 -35.74
N PRO A 154 23.78 3.26 -34.93
CA PRO A 154 23.51 2.62 -33.64
C PRO A 154 22.67 3.51 -32.76
N GLN A 155 21.52 3.03 -32.33
CA GLN A 155 20.54 3.77 -31.50
C GLN A 155 20.12 2.98 -30.28
N VAL A 156 19.75 3.70 -29.20
CA VAL A 156 19.27 3.10 -27.97
C VAL A 156 18.09 3.89 -27.40
N VAL A 157 17.23 3.19 -26.68
CA VAL A 157 16.22 3.78 -25.80
C VAL A 157 16.56 3.46 -24.36
N LEU A 158 16.45 4.44 -23.48
CA LEU A 158 16.77 4.29 -22.07
C LEU A 158 15.50 4.08 -21.25
N GLY A 159 15.52 3.12 -20.33
CA GLY A 159 14.54 3.04 -19.26
C GLY A 159 14.64 4.25 -18.33
N ALA A 160 13.59 4.53 -17.57
CA ALA A 160 13.50 5.74 -16.78
C ALA A 160 14.58 5.87 -15.68
N GLN A 161 14.98 4.78 -15.06
CA GLN A 161 16.05 4.77 -14.05
C GLN A 161 17.44 4.79 -14.71
N ALA A 162 17.61 4.03 -15.81
CA ALA A 162 18.83 4.04 -16.59
C ALA A 162 19.14 5.46 -17.10
N ALA A 163 18.15 6.18 -17.61
CA ALA A 163 18.29 7.56 -18.07
C ALA A 163 18.78 8.49 -16.95
N ARG A 164 18.18 8.41 -15.76
CA ARG A 164 18.61 9.19 -14.58
C ARG A 164 20.05 8.84 -14.16
N ALA A 165 20.38 7.55 -14.11
CA ALA A 165 21.72 7.09 -13.73
C ALA A 165 22.80 7.53 -14.72
N LEU A 166 22.46 7.62 -16.02
CA LEU A 166 23.34 8.10 -17.09
C LEU A 166 23.32 9.62 -17.25
N GLY A 167 22.44 10.35 -16.52
CA GLY A 167 22.32 11.79 -16.63
C GLY A 167 21.75 12.26 -17.98
N VAL A 168 20.77 11.53 -18.53
CA VAL A 168 20.08 11.82 -19.80
C VAL A 168 18.58 11.94 -19.52
N ASP A 169 18.14 13.10 -19.06
CA ASP A 169 16.71 13.30 -18.72
C ASP A 169 15.82 13.49 -19.97
N HIS A 170 16.37 14.03 -21.05
CA HIS A 170 15.65 14.29 -22.29
C HIS A 170 16.53 14.00 -23.51
N VAL A 171 15.91 13.54 -24.56
CA VAL A 171 16.59 13.29 -25.84
C VAL A 171 16.94 14.63 -26.51
N ARG A 172 18.22 14.78 -26.90
CA ARG A 172 18.76 15.89 -27.70
C ARG A 172 19.55 15.31 -28.86
N ALA A 173 19.84 16.14 -29.85
CA ALA A 173 20.62 15.72 -31.02
C ALA A 173 22.02 15.20 -30.69
N ASP A 174 22.58 15.62 -29.55
CA ASP A 174 23.89 15.23 -29.05
C ASP A 174 23.82 14.19 -27.92
N SER A 175 22.64 13.71 -27.55
CA SER A 175 22.48 12.69 -26.50
C SER A 175 23.06 11.35 -26.94
N ARG A 176 24.19 10.97 -26.36
CA ARG A 176 24.92 9.74 -26.65
C ARG A 176 25.36 9.04 -25.37
N VAL A 177 25.48 7.72 -25.44
CA VAL A 177 26.03 6.84 -24.41
C VAL A 177 27.12 5.97 -25.00
N TRP A 178 28.00 5.47 -24.17
CA TRP A 178 29.08 4.58 -24.54
C TRP A 178 28.65 3.13 -24.33
N LEU A 179 28.58 2.34 -25.40
CA LEU A 179 28.14 0.95 -25.39
C LEU A 179 29.03 0.12 -26.32
N GLY A 180 29.56 -1.01 -25.85
CA GLY A 180 30.31 -1.93 -26.68
C GLY A 180 31.50 -1.31 -27.40
N GLY A 181 32.20 -0.35 -26.77
CA GLY A 181 33.36 0.30 -27.38
C GLY A 181 33.04 1.40 -28.40
N GLN A 182 31.79 1.86 -28.49
CA GLN A 182 31.37 2.88 -29.45
C GLN A 182 30.34 3.86 -28.87
N TRP A 183 30.24 5.03 -29.48
CA TRP A 183 29.18 5.99 -29.14
C TRP A 183 27.89 5.61 -29.85
N VAL A 184 26.81 5.50 -29.07
CA VAL A 184 25.48 5.14 -29.54
C VAL A 184 24.50 6.28 -29.26
N GLN A 185 23.68 6.62 -30.24
CA GLN A 185 22.70 7.71 -30.14
C GLN A 185 21.52 7.31 -29.25
N VAL A 186 21.22 8.14 -28.27
CA VAL A 186 19.96 8.00 -27.50
C VAL A 186 18.82 8.61 -28.32
N VAL A 187 17.83 7.79 -28.69
CA VAL A 187 16.68 8.21 -29.51
C VAL A 187 15.39 8.31 -28.71
N GLY A 188 15.34 7.69 -27.52
CA GLY A 188 14.19 7.73 -26.64
C GLY A 188 14.55 7.57 -25.16
N VAL A 189 13.71 8.10 -24.29
CA VAL A 189 13.71 7.87 -22.85
C VAL A 189 12.29 7.50 -22.43
N LEU A 190 12.14 6.35 -21.78
CA LEU A 190 10.85 5.88 -21.28
C LEU A 190 10.42 6.61 -19.98
N GLN A 191 9.13 6.72 -19.78
CA GLN A 191 8.59 6.98 -18.45
C GLN A 191 8.63 5.70 -17.62
N PRO A 192 8.56 5.79 -16.27
CA PRO A 192 8.53 4.60 -15.41
C PRO A 192 7.43 3.62 -15.81
N MET A 193 7.80 2.35 -15.98
CA MET A 193 6.90 1.29 -16.41
C MET A 193 6.37 0.50 -15.21
N GLN A 194 5.09 0.62 -14.94
CA GLN A 194 4.47 0.07 -13.73
C GLN A 194 4.26 -1.45 -13.78
N LEU A 195 4.05 -2.03 -14.98
CA LEU A 195 3.92 -3.49 -15.16
C LEU A 195 5.26 -4.22 -15.26
N ALA A 196 6.36 -3.49 -15.45
CA ALA A 196 7.69 -4.05 -15.66
C ALA A 196 8.75 -3.07 -15.14
N GLU A 197 8.75 -2.83 -13.81
CA GLU A 197 9.67 -1.89 -13.14
C GLU A 197 11.15 -2.26 -13.34
N ASP A 198 11.45 -3.54 -13.55
CA ASP A 198 12.78 -4.05 -13.88
C ASP A 198 13.30 -3.52 -15.21
N LEU A 199 12.42 -3.23 -16.17
CA LEU A 199 12.79 -2.63 -17.44
C LEU A 199 13.22 -1.16 -17.33
N ASP A 200 12.87 -0.47 -16.25
CA ASP A 200 13.29 0.91 -16.01
C ASP A 200 14.81 1.06 -15.83
N THR A 201 15.48 0.02 -15.36
CA THR A 201 16.94 -0.02 -15.20
C THR A 201 17.68 -0.45 -16.47
N GLN A 202 16.96 -0.76 -17.53
CA GLN A 202 17.52 -1.35 -18.76
C GLN A 202 17.74 -0.30 -19.85
N VAL A 203 18.61 -0.66 -20.78
CA VAL A 203 18.83 0.05 -22.05
C VAL A 203 18.44 -0.87 -23.18
N PHE A 204 17.55 -0.41 -24.04
CA PHE A 204 17.05 -1.17 -25.17
C PHE A 204 17.85 -0.84 -26.42
N VAL A 205 18.27 -1.87 -27.13
CA VAL A 205 19.02 -1.79 -28.39
C VAL A 205 18.30 -2.57 -29.50
N PRO A 206 18.44 -2.16 -30.78
CA PRO A 206 17.98 -2.95 -31.90
C PRO A 206 18.68 -4.31 -31.95
N ARG A 207 18.01 -5.30 -32.49
CA ARG A 207 18.53 -6.68 -32.59
C ARG A 207 19.89 -6.78 -33.31
N ASP A 208 20.08 -6.00 -34.36
CA ASP A 208 21.33 -6.01 -35.13
C ASP A 208 22.51 -5.50 -34.29
N LEU A 209 22.29 -4.42 -33.51
CA LEU A 209 23.31 -3.92 -32.59
C LEU A 209 23.58 -4.93 -31.47
N ALA A 210 22.55 -5.54 -30.91
CA ALA A 210 22.70 -6.58 -29.89
C ALA A 210 23.53 -7.76 -30.38
N THR A 211 23.29 -8.22 -31.62
CA THR A 211 24.05 -9.31 -32.24
C THR A 211 25.54 -8.97 -32.38
N SER A 212 25.85 -7.71 -32.70
CA SER A 212 27.25 -7.25 -32.74
C SER A 212 27.93 -7.21 -31.35
N LEU A 213 27.14 -7.19 -30.28
CA LEU A 213 27.56 -7.25 -28.88
C LEU A 213 27.57 -8.68 -28.29
N GLY A 214 27.36 -9.70 -29.11
CA GLY A 214 27.39 -11.10 -28.67
C GLY A 214 26.03 -11.70 -28.27
N PHE A 215 24.92 -11.02 -28.58
CA PHE A 215 23.59 -11.57 -28.36
C PHE A 215 23.30 -12.75 -29.29
N ASP A 216 22.83 -13.86 -28.73
CA ASP A 216 22.59 -15.13 -29.45
C ASP A 216 21.26 -15.17 -30.22
N GLY A 217 20.43 -14.17 -30.10
CA GLY A 217 19.12 -14.07 -30.74
C GLY A 217 17.97 -14.72 -29.99
N ALA A 218 18.21 -15.29 -28.82
CA ALA A 218 17.19 -15.92 -28.00
C ALA A 218 16.50 -14.92 -27.06
N PRO A 219 15.17 -14.75 -27.09
CA PRO A 219 14.48 -13.86 -26.14
C PRO A 219 14.51 -14.44 -24.73
N THR A 220 14.66 -13.57 -23.76
CA THR A 220 14.50 -13.89 -22.34
C THR A 220 13.06 -13.68 -21.88
N SER A 221 12.31 -12.78 -22.55
CA SER A 221 10.90 -12.53 -22.26
C SER A 221 10.14 -12.17 -23.53
N VAL A 222 8.93 -12.68 -23.65
CA VAL A 222 7.96 -12.27 -24.68
C VAL A 222 6.73 -11.71 -23.97
N PHE A 223 6.44 -10.45 -24.24
CA PHE A 223 5.26 -9.75 -23.76
C PHE A 223 4.17 -9.83 -24.81
N THR A 224 2.96 -10.14 -24.40
CA THR A 224 1.85 -10.38 -25.31
C THR A 224 0.60 -9.69 -24.78
N ARG A 225 0.01 -8.80 -25.55
CA ARG A 225 -1.31 -8.24 -25.27
C ARG A 225 -2.35 -9.08 -26.00
N VAL A 226 -3.34 -9.55 -25.26
CA VAL A 226 -4.39 -10.44 -25.77
C VAL A 226 -5.77 -9.81 -25.57
N ASP A 227 -6.78 -10.38 -26.24
CA ASP A 227 -8.19 -9.98 -26.01
C ASP A 227 -8.53 -10.13 -24.51
N PRO A 228 -9.02 -9.07 -23.85
CA PRO A 228 -9.38 -9.10 -22.43
C PRO A 228 -10.36 -10.22 -22.04
N GLU A 229 -11.25 -10.65 -22.96
CA GLU A 229 -12.22 -11.70 -22.70
C GLU A 229 -11.63 -13.11 -22.82
N ARG A 230 -10.41 -13.25 -23.38
CA ARG A 230 -9.77 -14.53 -23.70
C ARG A 230 -8.42 -14.76 -23.03
N VAL A 231 -8.09 -13.95 -22.01
CA VAL A 231 -6.77 -13.99 -21.34
C VAL A 231 -6.39 -15.39 -20.85
N GLU A 232 -7.33 -16.09 -20.19
CA GLU A 232 -7.06 -17.43 -19.66
C GLU A 232 -6.85 -18.46 -20.78
N GLN A 233 -7.64 -18.38 -21.86
CA GLN A 233 -7.47 -19.26 -23.02
C GLN A 233 -6.12 -19.02 -23.71
N ALA A 234 -5.76 -17.76 -23.91
CA ALA A 234 -4.47 -17.39 -24.48
C ALA A 234 -3.30 -17.88 -23.60
N ARG A 235 -3.43 -17.74 -22.27
CA ARG A 235 -2.42 -18.23 -21.30
C ARG A 235 -2.15 -19.73 -21.48
N ASP A 236 -3.18 -20.55 -21.62
CA ASP A 236 -3.05 -22.00 -21.76
C ASP A 236 -2.40 -22.40 -23.09
N VAL A 237 -2.59 -21.60 -24.15
CA VAL A 237 -2.10 -21.90 -25.51
C VAL A 237 -0.70 -21.36 -25.74
N LEU A 238 -0.32 -20.22 -25.15
CA LEU A 238 0.93 -19.51 -25.44
C LEU A 238 2.18 -20.35 -25.20
N ALA A 239 2.26 -21.13 -24.12
CA ALA A 239 3.40 -21.99 -23.84
C ALA A 239 3.61 -23.02 -24.95
N GLY A 240 2.52 -23.65 -25.42
CA GLY A 240 2.54 -24.60 -26.54
C GLY A 240 2.85 -23.94 -27.89
N ALA A 241 2.41 -22.71 -28.12
CA ALA A 241 2.70 -21.94 -29.32
C ALA A 241 4.18 -21.56 -29.40
N ILE A 242 4.80 -21.19 -28.29
CA ILE A 242 6.22 -20.84 -28.21
C ILE A 242 7.11 -22.07 -28.34
N ARG A 243 6.79 -23.15 -27.63
CA ARG A 243 7.58 -24.40 -27.63
C ARG A 243 6.68 -25.63 -27.68
N PRO A 244 6.26 -26.05 -28.87
CA PRO A 244 5.33 -27.19 -29.05
C PRO A 244 5.86 -28.51 -28.46
N GLY A 245 7.19 -28.73 -28.52
CA GLY A 245 7.83 -29.98 -28.06
C GLY A 245 8.02 -30.06 -26.54
N ALA A 246 7.99 -28.93 -25.79
CA ALA A 246 8.21 -28.86 -24.37
C ALA A 246 7.53 -27.62 -23.76
N PRO A 247 6.19 -27.55 -23.74
CA PRO A 247 5.46 -26.39 -23.21
C PRO A 247 5.75 -26.11 -21.75
N GLN A 248 6.08 -27.14 -20.98
CA GLN A 248 6.41 -27.05 -19.55
C GLN A 248 7.69 -26.22 -19.25
N ASP A 249 8.54 -26.00 -20.27
CA ASP A 249 9.76 -25.19 -20.14
C ASP A 249 9.48 -23.68 -20.32
N VAL A 250 8.24 -23.32 -20.65
CA VAL A 250 7.79 -21.93 -20.84
C VAL A 250 6.79 -21.57 -19.75
N GLY A 251 7.21 -20.67 -18.87
CA GLY A 251 6.32 -20.07 -17.86
C GLY A 251 5.54 -18.92 -18.47
N VAL A 252 4.22 -18.98 -18.40
CA VAL A 252 3.35 -17.85 -18.80
C VAL A 252 2.74 -17.26 -17.56
N THR A 253 3.11 -16.02 -17.27
CA THR A 253 2.64 -15.26 -16.10
C THR A 253 1.87 -14.03 -16.54
N ARG A 254 1.00 -13.56 -15.67
CA ARG A 254 0.28 -12.30 -15.84
C ARG A 254 0.87 -11.30 -14.84
N PRO A 255 1.48 -10.19 -15.29
CA PRO A 255 2.08 -9.21 -14.37
C PRO A 255 1.11 -8.68 -13.30
N SER A 256 -0.19 -8.56 -13.64
CA SER A 256 -1.23 -8.21 -12.68
C SER A 256 -1.40 -9.22 -11.53
N ASP A 257 -1.11 -10.51 -11.75
CA ASP A 257 -1.19 -11.53 -10.70
C ASP A 257 -0.05 -11.37 -9.68
N ALA A 258 1.13 -10.97 -10.12
CA ALA A 258 2.26 -10.65 -9.25
C ALA A 258 1.96 -9.42 -8.38
N LEU A 259 1.30 -8.41 -8.93
CA LEU A 259 0.83 -7.24 -8.19
C LEU A 259 -0.24 -7.62 -7.18
N ALA A 260 -1.21 -8.48 -7.54
CA ALA A 260 -2.22 -8.99 -6.63
C ALA A 260 -1.63 -9.84 -5.49
N ALA A 261 -0.59 -10.64 -5.76
CA ALA A 261 0.12 -11.41 -4.74
C ALA A 261 0.90 -10.50 -3.76
N LYS A 262 1.49 -9.41 -4.24
CA LYS A 262 2.11 -8.39 -3.41
C LYS A 262 1.09 -7.75 -2.48
N ASP A 263 -0.10 -7.40 -2.99
CA ASP A 263 -1.20 -6.86 -2.20
C ASP A 263 -1.67 -7.80 -1.10
N ALA A 264 -1.79 -9.11 -1.37
CA ALA A 264 -2.15 -10.10 -0.37
C ALA A 264 -1.12 -10.19 0.77
N THR A 265 0.15 -9.96 0.47
CA THR A 265 1.22 -9.87 1.46
C THR A 265 1.06 -8.61 2.31
N ASP A 266 0.81 -7.47 1.71
CA ASP A 266 0.58 -6.20 2.40
C ASP A 266 -0.67 -6.25 3.29
N ASP A 267 -1.71 -7.00 2.90
CA ASP A 267 -2.88 -7.27 3.73
C ASP A 267 -2.55 -8.05 5.01
N SER A 268 -1.66 -9.01 4.92
CA SER A 268 -1.20 -9.78 6.08
C SER A 268 -0.47 -8.88 7.08
N PHE A 269 0.41 -7.99 6.61
CA PHE A 269 1.07 -7.00 7.45
C PHE A 269 0.09 -5.98 8.03
N THR A 270 -0.90 -5.54 7.24
CA THR A 270 -1.96 -4.65 7.71
C THR A 270 -2.76 -5.29 8.85
N GLY A 271 -3.11 -6.57 8.72
CA GLY A 271 -3.78 -7.33 9.78
C GLY A 271 -2.96 -7.37 11.09
N LEU A 272 -1.66 -7.61 10.99
CA LEU A 272 -0.75 -7.60 12.14
C LEU A 272 -0.68 -6.23 12.82
N LEU A 273 -0.56 -5.15 12.04
CA LEU A 273 -0.51 -3.78 12.57
C LEU A 273 -1.84 -3.35 13.21
N VAL A 274 -2.97 -3.75 12.63
CA VAL A 274 -4.30 -3.56 13.24
C VAL A 274 -4.40 -4.33 14.56
N GLY A 275 -3.82 -5.52 14.64
CA GLY A 275 -3.70 -6.28 15.89
C GLY A 275 -2.93 -5.51 16.97
N ILE A 276 -1.79 -4.91 16.61
CA ILE A 276 -1.01 -4.05 17.52
C ILE A 276 -1.84 -2.83 17.96
N GLY A 277 -2.58 -2.20 17.05
CA GLY A 277 -3.53 -1.13 17.37
C GLY A 277 -4.59 -1.58 18.37
N GLY A 278 -5.09 -2.80 18.24
CA GLY A 278 -6.01 -3.43 19.22
C GLY A 278 -5.40 -3.56 20.62
N VAL A 279 -4.14 -3.97 20.73
CA VAL A 279 -3.41 -4.03 21.99
C VAL A 279 -3.25 -2.62 22.59
N ALA A 280 -2.90 -1.63 21.78
CA ALA A 280 -2.81 -0.24 22.23
C ALA A 280 -4.16 0.29 22.78
N LEU A 281 -5.28 -0.09 22.14
CA LEU A 281 -6.62 0.21 22.62
C LEU A 281 -6.93 -0.44 23.96
N LEU A 282 -6.53 -1.68 24.19
CA LEU A 282 -6.68 -2.38 25.47
C LEU A 282 -5.90 -1.65 26.58
N VAL A 283 -4.66 -1.24 26.29
CA VAL A 283 -3.83 -0.47 27.23
C VAL A 283 -4.50 0.88 27.55
N GLY A 284 -5.01 1.57 26.51
CA GLY A 284 -5.80 2.81 26.70
C GLY A 284 -7.04 2.60 27.55
N GLY A 285 -7.76 1.50 27.37
CA GLY A 285 -8.91 1.09 28.18
C GLY A 285 -8.56 0.85 29.66
N ILE A 286 -7.43 0.19 29.92
CA ILE A 286 -6.92 0.02 31.30
C ILE A 286 -6.60 1.40 31.91
N GLY A 287 -6.01 2.31 31.14
CA GLY A 287 -5.75 3.70 31.55
C GLY A 287 -7.02 4.42 31.95
N VAL A 288 -8.11 4.28 31.18
CA VAL A 288 -9.44 4.83 31.50
C VAL A 288 -9.98 4.20 32.76
N ALA A 289 -9.94 2.86 32.92
CA ALA A 289 -10.42 2.19 34.12
C ALA A 289 -9.68 2.66 35.38
N ASN A 290 -8.36 2.79 35.32
CA ASN A 290 -7.53 3.25 36.43
C ASN A 290 -7.86 4.70 36.79
N THR A 291 -7.99 5.58 35.82
CA THR A 291 -8.39 6.98 36.00
C THR A 291 -9.77 7.07 36.63
N MET A 292 -10.73 6.26 36.20
CA MET A 292 -12.08 6.23 36.74
C MET A 292 -12.10 5.72 38.19
N VAL A 293 -11.28 4.71 38.54
CA VAL A 293 -11.15 4.25 39.94
C VAL A 293 -10.66 5.39 40.85
N ILE A 294 -9.62 6.10 40.42
CA ILE A 294 -9.08 7.24 41.18
C ILE A 294 -10.16 8.35 41.33
N THR A 295 -10.87 8.67 40.24
CA THR A 295 -11.95 9.67 40.24
C THR A 295 -13.06 9.30 41.24
N VAL A 296 -13.46 8.02 41.30
CA VAL A 296 -14.46 7.52 42.29
C VAL A 296 -13.95 7.69 43.70
N LEU A 297 -12.67 7.40 43.98
CA LEU A 297 -12.08 7.54 45.32
C LEU A 297 -12.02 9.01 45.75
N GLU A 298 -11.63 9.92 44.89
CA GLU A 298 -11.55 11.35 45.13
C GLU A 298 -12.93 11.99 45.38
N ARG A 299 -13.95 11.51 44.66
CA ARG A 299 -15.32 12.01 44.77
C ARG A 299 -16.19 11.22 45.76
N ARG A 300 -15.56 10.40 46.61
CA ARG A 300 -16.25 9.50 47.53
C ARG A 300 -17.19 10.28 48.50
N ALA A 301 -16.75 11.42 49.07
CA ALA A 301 -17.56 12.23 49.92
C ALA A 301 -18.78 12.82 49.17
N GLU A 302 -18.59 13.35 47.98
CA GLU A 302 -19.67 13.87 47.13
C GLU A 302 -20.72 12.79 46.81
N VAL A 303 -20.28 11.59 46.46
CA VAL A 303 -21.17 10.44 46.24
C VAL A 303 -21.90 10.05 47.49
N GLY A 304 -21.23 10.07 48.63
CA GLY A 304 -21.84 9.82 49.96
C GLY A 304 -22.97 10.79 50.30
N VAL A 305 -22.75 12.09 50.07
CA VAL A 305 -23.80 13.14 50.27
C VAL A 305 -24.99 12.90 49.35
N ARG A 306 -24.76 12.64 48.04
CA ARG A 306 -25.83 12.35 47.08
C ARG A 306 -26.64 11.12 47.50
N ARG A 307 -25.97 10.09 48.01
CA ARG A 307 -26.60 8.87 48.53
C ARG A 307 -27.43 9.15 49.79
N ALA A 308 -26.92 10.00 50.69
CA ALA A 308 -27.64 10.43 51.90
C ALA A 308 -28.90 11.25 51.57
N LEU A 309 -28.86 12.07 50.51
CA LEU A 309 -30.00 12.83 49.98
C LEU A 309 -30.98 11.97 49.15
N GLY A 310 -30.77 10.63 49.05
CA GLY A 310 -31.71 9.71 48.46
C GLY A 310 -31.40 9.29 47.00
N ALA A 311 -30.21 9.61 46.47
CA ALA A 311 -29.81 9.13 45.13
C ALA A 311 -29.73 7.59 45.11
N ARG A 312 -30.33 6.99 44.07
CA ARG A 312 -30.31 5.53 43.89
C ARG A 312 -28.93 5.06 43.42
N ARG A 313 -28.55 3.82 43.76
CA ARG A 313 -27.32 3.21 43.30
C ARG A 313 -27.19 3.22 41.77
N ARG A 314 -28.31 2.99 41.06
CA ARG A 314 -28.37 3.04 39.61
C ARG A 314 -27.96 4.41 39.05
N ASN A 315 -28.48 5.50 39.65
CA ASN A 315 -28.16 6.86 39.18
C ASN A 315 -26.66 7.18 39.30
N ILE A 316 -26.02 6.74 40.38
CA ILE A 316 -24.57 6.90 40.57
C ILE A 316 -23.80 6.05 39.56
N ARG A 317 -24.18 4.78 39.36
CA ARG A 317 -23.56 3.91 38.39
C ARG A 317 -23.65 4.48 36.96
N ASP A 318 -24.85 4.87 36.55
CA ASP A 318 -25.12 5.36 35.20
C ASP A 318 -24.37 6.69 34.93
N GLN A 319 -24.22 7.54 35.94
CA GLN A 319 -23.41 8.77 35.86
C GLN A 319 -21.94 8.45 35.53
N PHE A 320 -21.27 7.59 36.31
CA PHE A 320 -19.87 7.24 36.08
C PHE A 320 -19.67 6.45 34.77
N LEU A 321 -20.67 5.65 34.38
CA LEU A 321 -20.63 4.94 33.09
C LEU A 321 -20.69 5.92 31.91
N VAL A 322 -21.57 6.93 31.97
CA VAL A 322 -21.63 7.99 30.95
C VAL A 322 -20.34 8.80 30.90
N GLU A 323 -19.74 9.09 32.07
CA GLU A 323 -18.45 9.80 32.14
C GLU A 323 -17.33 9.02 31.46
N SER A 324 -17.23 7.67 31.65
CA SER A 324 -16.24 6.84 30.98
C SER A 324 -16.51 6.72 29.49
N LEU A 325 -17.78 6.59 29.07
CA LEU A 325 -18.17 6.55 27.64
C LEU A 325 -17.80 7.86 26.93
N LEU A 326 -18.11 9.02 27.57
CA LEU A 326 -17.73 10.32 26.99
C LEU A 326 -16.22 10.47 26.85
N LEU A 327 -15.46 10.07 27.88
CA LEU A 327 -14.00 10.13 27.86
C LEU A 327 -13.43 9.29 26.70
N SER A 328 -13.89 8.06 26.57
CA SER A 328 -13.44 7.16 25.52
C SER A 328 -13.87 7.63 24.13
N PHE A 329 -15.10 8.15 24.01
CA PHE A 329 -15.60 8.70 22.75
C PHE A 329 -14.80 9.94 22.30
N LEU A 330 -14.46 10.85 23.21
CA LEU A 330 -13.60 11.99 22.91
C LEU A 330 -12.21 11.54 22.46
N GLY A 331 -11.62 10.53 23.13
CA GLY A 331 -10.38 9.91 22.71
C GLY A 331 -10.51 9.29 21.31
N GLY A 332 -11.62 8.60 21.03
CA GLY A 332 -11.91 8.02 19.74
C GLY A 332 -12.03 9.05 18.62
N VAL A 333 -12.79 10.11 18.84
CA VAL A 333 -12.93 11.21 17.85
C VAL A 333 -11.57 11.86 17.57
N ALA A 334 -10.79 12.15 18.61
CA ALA A 334 -9.43 12.67 18.43
C ALA A 334 -8.55 11.70 17.64
N GLY A 335 -8.64 10.39 17.95
CA GLY A 335 -7.93 9.34 17.23
C GLY A 335 -8.33 9.25 15.76
N VAL A 336 -9.63 9.33 15.45
CA VAL A 336 -10.13 9.37 14.07
C VAL A 336 -9.55 10.56 13.32
N VAL A 337 -9.63 11.76 13.90
CA VAL A 337 -9.12 12.99 13.25
C VAL A 337 -7.60 12.87 12.98
N LEU A 338 -6.85 12.38 13.96
CA LEU A 338 -5.41 12.18 13.80
C LEU A 338 -5.09 11.10 12.76
N GLY A 339 -5.77 9.96 12.81
CA GLY A 339 -5.54 8.85 11.87
C GLY A 339 -5.88 9.22 10.43
N VAL A 340 -7.03 9.88 10.23
CA VAL A 340 -7.43 10.44 8.93
C VAL A 340 -6.40 11.46 8.44
N GLY A 341 -5.97 12.37 9.32
CA GLY A 341 -4.97 13.38 8.99
C GLY A 341 -3.65 12.76 8.54
N VAL A 342 -3.15 11.76 9.27
CA VAL A 342 -1.93 11.01 8.89
C VAL A 342 -2.09 10.33 7.54
N THR A 343 -3.24 9.65 7.30
CA THR A 343 -3.53 9.00 6.00
C THR A 343 -3.50 10.01 4.86
N ILE A 344 -4.16 11.16 5.01
CA ILE A 344 -4.21 12.19 3.97
C ILE A 344 -2.80 12.72 3.66
N VAL A 345 -2.04 13.09 4.70
CA VAL A 345 -0.68 13.63 4.52
C VAL A 345 0.22 12.62 3.82
N PHE A 346 0.14 11.35 4.21
CA PHE A 346 0.92 10.29 3.61
C PHE A 346 0.51 10.03 2.15
N ALA A 347 -0.79 9.82 1.89
CA ALA A 347 -1.29 9.53 0.55
C ALA A 347 -0.98 10.66 -0.44
N VAL A 348 -1.22 11.91 -0.04
CA VAL A 348 -0.90 13.09 -0.88
C VAL A 348 0.61 13.19 -1.13
N GLY A 349 1.44 12.94 -0.10
CA GLY A 349 2.89 12.95 -0.24
C GLY A 349 3.43 11.89 -1.21
N GLN A 350 2.73 10.76 -1.35
CA GLN A 350 3.06 9.69 -2.30
C GLN A 350 2.35 9.85 -3.67
N GLY A 351 1.48 10.83 -3.83
CA GLY A 351 0.66 10.99 -5.03
C GLY A 351 -0.41 9.91 -5.19
N TRP A 352 -0.86 9.29 -4.08
CA TRP A 352 -1.89 8.27 -4.08
C TRP A 352 -3.29 8.86 -3.90
N PRO A 353 -4.34 8.20 -4.44
CA PRO A 353 -5.71 8.57 -4.13
C PRO A 353 -5.99 8.35 -2.65
N VAL A 354 -6.67 9.30 -2.00
CA VAL A 354 -7.05 9.16 -0.60
C VAL A 354 -8.27 8.24 -0.50
N ALA A 355 -8.07 7.03 0.01
CA ALA A 355 -9.12 6.03 0.20
C ALA A 355 -9.20 5.60 1.67
N ILE A 356 -10.17 6.16 2.41
CA ILE A 356 -10.40 5.81 3.81
C ILE A 356 -11.74 5.08 3.92
N PRO A 357 -11.75 3.77 4.24
CA PRO A 357 -12.99 3.01 4.32
C PRO A 357 -13.87 3.50 5.48
N VAL A 358 -15.15 3.74 5.20
CA VAL A 358 -16.12 4.20 6.21
C VAL A 358 -16.24 3.20 7.37
N TRP A 359 -16.12 1.90 7.08
CA TRP A 359 -16.17 0.86 8.12
C TRP A 359 -15.01 0.97 9.13
N ALA A 360 -13.83 1.44 8.72
CA ALA A 360 -12.69 1.63 9.63
C ALA A 360 -12.96 2.76 10.63
N VAL A 361 -13.53 3.86 10.15
CA VAL A 361 -13.93 4.99 11.01
C VAL A 361 -15.08 4.58 11.95
N ALA A 362 -16.12 3.96 11.42
CA ALA A 362 -17.27 3.50 12.22
C ALA A 362 -16.86 2.42 13.22
N GLY A 363 -16.03 1.47 12.81
CA GLY A 363 -15.49 0.41 13.67
C GLY A 363 -14.61 0.96 14.77
N GLY A 364 -13.73 1.93 14.46
CA GLY A 364 -12.91 2.64 15.44
C GLY A 364 -13.76 3.35 16.51
N LEU A 365 -14.76 4.12 16.10
CA LEU A 365 -15.69 4.76 17.03
C LEU A 365 -16.50 3.74 17.84
N GLY A 366 -16.97 2.66 17.20
CA GLY A 366 -17.65 1.57 17.89
C GLY A 366 -16.78 0.91 18.97
N ALA A 367 -15.51 0.64 18.64
CA ALA A 367 -14.54 0.09 19.58
C ALA A 367 -14.36 1.00 20.81
N THR A 368 -14.34 2.34 20.65
CA THR A 368 -14.21 3.26 21.78
C THR A 368 -15.40 3.20 22.72
N VAL A 369 -16.61 3.03 22.18
CA VAL A 369 -17.83 2.87 22.99
C VAL A 369 -17.78 1.56 23.78
N VAL A 370 -17.36 0.46 23.16
CA VAL A 370 -17.20 -0.83 23.84
C VAL A 370 -16.14 -0.74 24.95
N ILE A 371 -14.97 -0.20 24.63
CA ILE A 371 -13.87 -0.07 25.59
C ILE A 371 -14.27 0.85 26.75
N GLY A 372 -14.89 2.01 26.45
CA GLY A 372 -15.39 2.93 27.46
C GLY A 372 -16.44 2.31 28.37
N GLY A 373 -17.35 1.51 27.80
CA GLY A 373 -18.35 0.75 28.53
C GLY A 373 -17.72 -0.29 29.47
N VAL A 374 -16.85 -1.15 28.93
CA VAL A 374 -16.19 -2.22 29.70
C VAL A 374 -15.29 -1.64 30.80
N SER A 375 -14.44 -0.67 30.44
CA SER A 375 -13.51 -0.02 31.38
C SER A 375 -14.22 0.76 32.50
N GLY A 376 -15.40 1.33 32.18
CA GLY A 376 -16.21 2.07 33.13
C GLY A 376 -17.10 1.23 34.04
N LEU A 377 -17.42 -0.03 33.64
CA LEU A 377 -18.35 -0.89 34.39
C LEU A 377 -17.90 -1.15 35.85
N TYR A 378 -16.66 -1.57 36.03
CA TYR A 378 -16.13 -1.87 37.37
C TYR A 378 -16.06 -0.63 38.25
N PRO A 379 -15.46 0.51 37.84
CA PRO A 379 -15.45 1.73 38.65
C PRO A 379 -16.86 2.25 38.97
N ALA A 380 -17.77 2.23 37.99
CA ALA A 380 -19.16 2.69 38.18
C ALA A 380 -19.92 1.81 39.18
N ALA A 381 -19.76 0.48 39.10
CA ALA A 381 -20.36 -0.43 40.07
C ALA A 381 -19.78 -0.22 41.48
N ARG A 382 -18.49 0.03 41.60
CA ARG A 382 -17.83 0.33 42.87
C ARG A 382 -18.35 1.65 43.47
N ALA A 383 -18.49 2.72 42.66
CA ALA A 383 -19.06 4.00 43.08
C ALA A 383 -20.49 3.84 43.63
N ALA A 384 -21.33 3.03 42.98
CA ALA A 384 -22.70 2.76 43.38
C ALA A 384 -22.84 2.05 44.76
N ARG A 385 -21.77 1.38 45.23
CA ARG A 385 -21.74 0.65 46.49
C ARG A 385 -21.24 1.50 47.68
N ILE A 386 -20.80 2.76 47.45
CA ILE A 386 -20.34 3.65 48.49
C ILE A 386 -21.48 3.91 49.49
N PRO A 387 -21.29 3.67 50.82
CA PRO A 387 -22.31 3.88 51.79
C PRO A 387 -22.53 5.38 52.10
N PRO A 388 -23.75 5.80 52.48
CA PRO A 388 -24.01 7.20 52.84
C PRO A 388 -23.14 7.72 53.99
N THR A 389 -22.73 6.85 54.92
CA THR A 389 -21.87 7.16 56.04
C THR A 389 -20.47 7.65 55.66
N SER A 390 -20.01 7.36 54.45
CA SER A 390 -18.72 7.85 53.95
C SER A 390 -18.66 9.38 53.78
N ALA A 391 -19.82 10.08 53.76
CA ALA A 391 -19.89 11.54 53.79
C ALA A 391 -19.53 12.13 55.18
N LEU A 392 -19.75 11.38 56.25
CA LEU A 392 -19.48 11.80 57.61
C LEU A 392 -18.02 11.54 58.05
N ALA A 393 -17.31 10.64 57.38
CA ALA A 393 -15.92 10.27 57.69
C ALA A 393 -14.89 11.18 57.00
N ALA A 394 -15.33 12.21 56.28
CA ALA A 394 -14.46 13.11 55.49
C ALA A 394 -14.35 14.52 56.13
N VAL A 395 -14.74 14.66 57.37
CA VAL A 395 -14.55 15.87 58.22
C VAL A 395 -13.37 15.66 59.14
#